data_37aa00c8937f958cc9f43e97c66936a6
#
_entry.id   37aa00c8937f958cc9f43e97c66936a6
#
_cell.length_a   1.000
_cell.length_b   1.000
_cell.length_c   1.000
_cell.angle_alpha   90.00
_cell.angle_beta   90.00
_cell.angle_gamma   90.00
#
_symmetry.space_group_name_H-M   'P 1'
#
loop_
_entity.id
_entity.type
_entity.pdbx_description
1 polymer ?
#
loop_
_entity_poly.entity_id
_entity_poly.type
_entity_poly.pdbx_seq_one_letter_code
_entity_poly.pdbx_strand_id
1 'polypeptide(L)'
;MIRGWIGAIGMSLMATQALAADQLEIAIGYLRHAGVKSTLSLVAQPADNDGVAGAQLAIEDNNTTGKFLNQHFTLTEVRLKEGDDVAAAADKLADRDGYVILDLPADEVLKVADALRDRGTVLFDAGSIDDRLREQDCRANVVHVAPTRSMLADAIAQYLVWKQWKRWLLVVGSHDNDKFYADALRRAASRFGAKIVQERTFQDTGGARRTDSGVTLIQRQMPVFTQEAPAYDVLVAADESEVFAAYLPYRTWDPRPVAGSAGLVPTSWDASHDQWGAIQIQNRFLKLNSRHMTALDMQAWTAARMIGEATSRTNSGDPKTVFGFIKGKDFSIAAFKGQRLTLRDWNLQLRQPILLADGRMVVSVSPQEGFLHQVSELDTLGVDRPETKCKLQ
;
A
#
# COMPACT_ATOMS: atom_id res chain seq x y z
N MET A 1 86.87 33.26 -15.78
CA MET A 1 86.41 32.54 -14.57
C MET A 1 85.09 33.17 -14.13
N ILE A 2 83.95 32.54 -14.49
CA ILE A 2 82.64 32.99 -14.01
C ILE A 2 81.92 31.75 -13.54
N ARG A 3 81.66 31.64 -12.24
CA ARG A 3 80.90 30.54 -11.57
C ARG A 3 79.43 30.86 -11.67
N GLY A 4 78.66 30.02 -12.37
CA GLY A 4 77.25 30.09 -12.37
C GLY A 4 76.65 29.31 -11.16
N TRP A 5 75.81 29.91 -10.44
CA TRP A 5 74.96 29.27 -9.39
C TRP A 5 73.66 28.76 -10.03
N ILE A 6 73.39 27.47 -9.90
CA ILE A 6 72.12 26.87 -10.25
C ILE A 6 71.34 26.75 -8.94
N GLY A 7 70.31 27.58 -8.79
CA GLY A 7 69.35 27.48 -7.70
C GLY A 7 68.30 26.41 -8.02
N ALA A 8 68.24 25.33 -7.25
CA ALA A 8 67.16 24.34 -7.32
C ALA A 8 65.95 24.85 -6.56
N ILE A 9 64.86 25.16 -7.26
CA ILE A 9 63.54 25.44 -6.68
C ILE A 9 62.86 24.12 -6.39
N GLY A 10 62.82 23.73 -5.13
CA GLY A 10 62.07 22.59 -4.64
C GLY A 10 60.55 22.88 -4.67
N MET A 11 59.84 22.32 -5.59
CA MET A 11 58.39 22.38 -5.68
C MET A 11 57.79 21.33 -4.75
N SER A 12 57.39 21.73 -3.52
CA SER A 12 56.67 20.86 -2.58
C SER A 12 55.24 20.63 -3.10
N LEU A 13 54.98 19.46 -3.64
CA LEU A 13 53.63 18.97 -3.88
C LEU A 13 52.96 18.69 -2.52
N MET A 14 52.11 19.61 -2.06
CA MET A 14 51.14 19.29 -1.02
C MET A 14 50.09 18.35 -1.62
N ALA A 15 50.21 17.06 -1.36
CA ALA A 15 49.13 16.11 -1.60
C ALA A 15 48.01 16.40 -0.59
N THR A 16 46.99 17.12 -1.03
CA THR A 16 45.72 17.20 -0.30
C THR A 16 45.11 15.82 -0.30
N GLN A 17 45.25 15.08 0.80
CA GLN A 17 44.42 13.88 1.06
C GLN A 17 42.98 14.38 1.12
N ALA A 18 42.22 14.15 0.06
CA ALA A 18 40.79 14.23 0.11
C ALA A 18 40.37 13.11 1.10
N LEU A 19 39.98 13.50 2.32
CA LEU A 19 39.27 12.59 3.20
C LEU A 19 38.03 12.15 2.42
N ALA A 20 38.00 10.88 2.02
CA ALA A 20 36.78 10.27 1.51
C ALA A 20 35.72 10.45 2.62
N ALA A 21 34.68 11.21 2.35
CA ALA A 21 33.57 11.32 3.29
C ALA A 21 33.03 9.89 3.53
N ASP A 22 32.84 9.55 4.81
CA ASP A 22 32.30 8.24 5.17
C ASP A 22 30.98 7.99 4.42
N GLN A 23 30.81 6.78 3.90
CA GLN A 23 29.58 6.39 3.21
C GLN A 23 28.43 6.43 4.19
N LEU A 24 27.35 7.07 3.79
CA LEU A 24 26.14 7.14 4.59
C LEU A 24 25.37 5.80 4.48
N GLU A 25 25.35 5.04 5.58
CA GLU A 25 24.66 3.76 5.66
C GLU A 25 23.22 3.96 6.15
N ILE A 26 22.24 3.46 5.40
CA ILE A 26 20.83 3.54 5.73
C ILE A 26 20.26 2.12 5.82
N ALA A 27 20.01 1.68 7.06
CA ALA A 27 19.44 0.38 7.33
C ALA A 27 17.91 0.48 7.46
N ILE A 28 17.18 -0.40 6.78
CA ILE A 28 15.71 -0.46 6.76
C ILE A 28 15.30 -1.87 7.20
N GLY A 29 14.45 -1.95 8.23
CA GLY A 29 13.81 -3.18 8.66
C GLY A 29 12.54 -3.47 7.87
N TYR A 30 12.21 -4.74 7.67
CA TYR A 30 10.93 -5.22 7.16
C TYR A 30 10.37 -6.26 8.11
N LEU A 31 9.23 -5.98 8.73
CA LEU A 31 8.60 -6.84 9.72
C LEU A 31 7.27 -7.39 9.21
N ARG A 32 7.15 -8.71 9.15
CA ARG A 32 5.95 -9.40 8.68
C ARG A 32 5.74 -10.76 9.32
N HIS A 33 4.55 -11.31 9.19
CA HIS A 33 4.32 -12.71 9.56
C HIS A 33 4.93 -13.69 8.56
N ALA A 34 5.40 -14.83 9.07
CA ALA A 34 5.70 -15.99 8.26
C ALA A 34 4.38 -16.65 7.82
N GLY A 35 4.32 -17.09 6.58
CA GLY A 35 3.16 -17.81 6.05
C GLY A 35 2.54 -17.11 4.84
N VAL A 36 1.80 -17.91 4.07
CA VAL A 36 1.14 -17.49 2.85
C VAL A 36 -0.33 -17.23 3.15
N LYS A 37 -0.84 -16.06 2.72
CA LYS A 37 -2.26 -15.74 2.82
C LYS A 37 -3.08 -16.76 2.04
N SER A 38 -4.17 -17.26 2.63
CA SER A 38 -5.10 -18.16 1.93
C SER A 38 -5.87 -17.39 0.87
N THR A 39 -6.00 -17.95 -0.33
CA THR A 39 -6.81 -17.39 -1.42
C THR A 39 -7.64 -18.45 -2.10
N LEU A 40 -8.76 -18.06 -2.71
CA LEU A 40 -9.57 -18.94 -3.58
C LEU A 40 -8.88 -19.22 -4.91
N SER A 41 -7.99 -18.36 -5.37
CA SER A 41 -7.31 -18.52 -6.64
C SER A 41 -6.34 -19.68 -6.62
N LEU A 42 -6.41 -20.55 -7.65
CA LEU A 42 -5.39 -21.58 -7.87
C LEU A 42 -4.20 -21.04 -8.67
N VAL A 43 -4.37 -19.92 -9.35
CA VAL A 43 -3.38 -19.33 -10.26
C VAL A 43 -2.66 -18.17 -9.58
N ALA A 44 -3.40 -17.28 -8.92
CA ALA A 44 -2.86 -16.13 -8.20
C ALA A 44 -2.60 -16.48 -6.74
N GLN A 45 -1.70 -17.44 -6.49
CA GLN A 45 -1.28 -17.78 -5.12
C GLN A 45 -0.36 -16.69 -4.59
N PRO A 46 -0.58 -16.18 -3.36
CA PRO A 46 0.36 -15.28 -2.71
C PRO A 46 1.75 -15.92 -2.61
N ALA A 47 2.76 -15.16 -2.97
CA ALA A 47 4.14 -15.64 -2.91
C ALA A 47 4.69 -15.53 -1.49
N ASP A 48 5.64 -16.41 -1.12
CA ASP A 48 6.29 -16.33 0.20
C ASP A 48 7.09 -15.01 0.40
N ASN A 49 7.52 -14.38 -0.69
CA ASN A 49 8.21 -13.08 -0.68
C ASN A 49 7.31 -11.89 -1.03
N ASP A 50 5.98 -12.03 -0.89
CA ASP A 50 5.05 -10.93 -1.16
C ASP A 50 5.35 -9.73 -0.24
N GLY A 51 5.36 -8.54 -0.80
CA GLY A 51 5.73 -7.29 -0.14
C GLY A 51 7.23 -7.07 -0.01
N VAL A 52 7.97 -7.98 0.62
CA VAL A 52 9.41 -7.81 0.82
C VAL A 52 10.19 -7.74 -0.49
N ALA A 53 9.74 -8.43 -1.54
CA ALA A 53 10.34 -8.35 -2.87
C ALA A 53 10.21 -6.94 -3.48
N GLY A 54 9.12 -6.25 -3.21
CA GLY A 54 8.94 -4.84 -3.57
C GLY A 54 9.94 -3.93 -2.85
N ALA A 55 10.11 -4.11 -1.55
CA ALA A 55 11.12 -3.39 -0.77
C ALA A 55 12.54 -3.65 -1.28
N GLN A 56 12.89 -4.90 -1.61
CA GLN A 56 14.19 -5.27 -2.18
C GLN A 56 14.46 -4.55 -3.50
N LEU A 57 13.49 -4.52 -4.42
CA LEU A 57 13.62 -3.76 -5.66
C LEU A 57 13.85 -2.26 -5.40
N ALA A 58 13.19 -1.68 -4.40
CA ALA A 58 13.41 -0.29 -4.02
C ALA A 58 14.81 -0.04 -3.45
N ILE A 59 15.38 -0.97 -2.70
CA ILE A 59 16.77 -0.90 -2.23
C ILE A 59 17.75 -0.87 -3.42
N GLU A 60 17.53 -1.70 -4.45
CA GLU A 60 18.34 -1.65 -5.67
C GLU A 60 18.24 -0.28 -6.36
N ASP A 61 17.02 0.28 -6.44
CA ASP A 61 16.75 1.61 -7.00
C ASP A 61 17.45 2.71 -6.20
N ASN A 62 17.36 2.66 -4.87
CA ASN A 62 18.01 3.61 -3.97
C ASN A 62 19.54 3.52 -4.11
N ASN A 63 20.09 2.32 -4.14
CA ASN A 63 21.54 2.12 -4.30
C ASN A 63 22.06 2.54 -5.69
N THR A 64 21.23 2.48 -6.72
CA THR A 64 21.60 2.99 -8.05
C THR A 64 21.87 4.50 -8.00
N THR A 65 21.04 5.28 -7.32
CA THR A 65 21.24 6.71 -7.10
C THR A 65 22.30 6.95 -6.00
N GLY A 66 22.27 6.16 -4.96
CA GLY A 66 23.14 6.25 -3.79
C GLY A 66 24.64 6.18 -4.13
N LYS A 67 25.02 5.39 -5.14
CA LYS A 67 26.40 5.32 -5.63
C LYS A 67 27.00 6.67 -6.00
N PHE A 68 26.17 7.60 -6.48
CA PHE A 68 26.61 8.97 -6.85
C PHE A 68 26.56 9.93 -5.67
N LEU A 69 25.81 9.60 -4.61
CA LEU A 69 25.59 10.43 -3.43
C LEU A 69 26.36 9.93 -2.20
N ASN A 70 27.20 8.91 -2.36
CA ASN A 70 27.89 8.21 -1.28
C ASN A 70 26.95 7.67 -0.21
N GLN A 71 25.81 7.10 -0.65
CA GLN A 71 24.76 6.53 0.19
C GLN A 71 24.59 5.04 -0.12
N HIS A 72 24.37 4.24 0.92
CA HIS A 72 24.16 2.81 0.78
C HIS A 72 22.97 2.36 1.63
N PHE A 73 22.03 1.64 1.01
CA PHE A 73 20.80 1.17 1.62
C PHE A 73 20.82 -0.34 1.78
N THR A 74 20.41 -0.80 2.94
CA THR A 74 20.28 -2.24 3.24
C THR A 74 18.87 -2.56 3.74
N LEU A 75 18.42 -3.80 3.55
CA LEU A 75 17.13 -4.31 4.01
C LEU A 75 17.35 -5.52 4.91
N THR A 76 16.74 -5.51 6.09
CA THR A 76 16.71 -6.64 7.01
C THR A 76 15.29 -7.14 7.18
N GLU A 77 14.99 -8.35 6.74
CA GLU A 77 13.68 -8.97 6.93
C GLU A 77 13.62 -9.73 8.26
N VAL A 78 12.53 -9.53 9.01
CA VAL A 78 12.14 -10.36 10.15
C VAL A 78 10.77 -10.97 9.90
N ARG A 79 10.69 -12.30 9.98
CA ARG A 79 9.47 -13.09 9.81
C ARG A 79 9.01 -13.59 11.17
N LEU A 80 7.88 -13.06 11.63
CA LEU A 80 7.21 -13.49 12.85
C LEU A 80 6.56 -14.86 12.66
N LYS A 81 6.79 -15.76 13.60
CA LYS A 81 6.07 -17.02 13.71
C LYS A 81 4.86 -16.85 14.61
N GLU A 82 3.96 -17.81 14.58
CA GLU A 82 2.85 -17.87 15.53
C GLU A 82 3.34 -17.86 16.97
N GLY A 83 2.84 -16.92 17.78
CA GLY A 83 3.23 -16.74 19.17
C GLY A 83 4.44 -15.83 19.41
N ASP A 84 5.12 -15.35 18.38
CA ASP A 84 6.21 -14.39 18.56
C ASP A 84 5.69 -13.04 19.09
N ASP A 85 6.47 -12.41 19.97
CA ASP A 85 6.18 -11.05 20.44
C ASP A 85 6.60 -10.03 19.38
N VAL A 86 5.60 -9.42 18.73
CA VAL A 86 5.79 -8.45 17.66
C VAL A 86 6.53 -7.19 18.15
N ALA A 87 6.28 -6.73 19.38
CA ALA A 87 6.94 -5.55 19.92
C ALA A 87 8.42 -5.80 20.20
N ALA A 88 8.75 -6.96 20.78
CA ALA A 88 10.13 -7.36 21.00
C ALA A 88 10.90 -7.60 19.71
N ALA A 89 10.26 -8.13 18.67
CA ALA A 89 10.87 -8.28 17.34
C ALA A 89 11.14 -6.93 16.67
N ALA A 90 10.21 -5.99 16.78
CA ALA A 90 10.36 -4.63 16.26
C ALA A 90 11.45 -3.85 17.01
N ASP A 91 11.55 -3.99 18.32
CA ASP A 91 12.58 -3.36 19.15
C ASP A 91 14.00 -3.79 18.74
N LYS A 92 14.19 -5.09 18.47
CA LYS A 92 15.47 -5.62 17.95
C LYS A 92 15.82 -5.08 16.55
N LEU A 93 14.83 -4.86 15.70
CA LEU A 93 15.06 -4.20 14.40
C LEU A 93 15.47 -2.75 14.62
N ALA A 94 14.76 -2.03 15.49
CA ALA A 94 15.01 -0.63 15.78
C ALA A 94 16.40 -0.34 16.40
N ASP A 95 17.05 -1.33 17.04
CA ASP A 95 18.43 -1.21 17.50
C ASP A 95 19.45 -1.03 16.36
N ARG A 96 19.09 -1.47 15.14
CA ARG A 96 19.94 -1.43 13.96
C ARG A 96 19.41 -0.48 12.90
N ASP A 97 18.09 -0.42 12.78
CA ASP A 97 17.40 0.14 11.65
C ASP A 97 16.55 1.34 12.11
N GLY A 98 16.87 2.54 11.65
CA GLY A 98 16.12 3.76 11.98
C GLY A 98 14.74 3.83 11.31
N TYR A 99 14.46 2.90 10.38
CA TYR A 99 13.23 2.81 9.60
C TYR A 99 12.74 1.39 9.56
N VAL A 100 11.44 1.17 9.79
CA VAL A 100 10.85 -0.17 9.70
C VAL A 100 9.58 -0.15 8.84
N ILE A 101 9.55 -0.99 7.82
CA ILE A 101 8.37 -1.24 7.00
C ILE A 101 7.56 -2.37 7.65
N LEU A 102 6.27 -2.14 7.85
CA LEU A 102 5.35 -3.05 8.51
C LEU A 102 4.36 -3.66 7.51
N ASP A 103 4.33 -4.97 7.43
CA ASP A 103 3.27 -5.77 6.81
C ASP A 103 2.57 -6.58 7.90
N LEU A 104 1.76 -5.89 8.70
CA LEU A 104 1.14 -6.41 9.91
C LEU A 104 -0.35 -6.03 9.98
N PRO A 105 -1.17 -6.81 10.71
CA PRO A 105 -2.52 -6.41 11.09
C PRO A 105 -2.52 -5.14 11.95
N ALA A 106 -3.63 -4.40 11.93
CA ALA A 106 -3.75 -3.11 12.59
C ALA A 106 -3.41 -3.12 14.09
N ASP A 107 -3.85 -4.15 14.83
CA ASP A 107 -3.54 -4.29 16.26
C ASP A 107 -2.05 -4.42 16.53
N GLU A 108 -1.32 -5.09 15.63
CA GLU A 108 0.12 -5.26 15.77
C GLU A 108 0.88 -4.02 15.32
N VAL A 109 0.40 -3.32 14.29
CA VAL A 109 0.94 -1.99 13.93
C VAL A 109 0.89 -1.05 15.14
N LEU A 110 -0.23 -1.03 15.89
CA LEU A 110 -0.35 -0.22 17.11
C LEU A 110 0.62 -0.65 18.21
N LYS A 111 0.76 -1.95 18.46
CA LYS A 111 1.72 -2.46 19.45
C LYS A 111 3.15 -2.05 19.12
N VAL A 112 3.55 -2.16 17.85
CA VAL A 112 4.88 -1.74 17.40
C VAL A 112 5.04 -0.23 17.52
N ALA A 113 4.04 0.54 17.07
CA ALA A 113 4.09 2.00 17.11
C ALA A 113 4.23 2.53 18.55
N ASP A 114 3.49 1.94 19.49
CA ASP A 114 3.55 2.32 20.91
C ASP A 114 4.87 1.89 21.56
N ALA A 115 5.39 0.71 21.23
CA ALA A 115 6.68 0.23 21.75
C ALA A 115 7.87 1.09 21.27
N LEU A 116 7.82 1.60 20.03
CA LEU A 116 8.92 2.36 19.43
C LEU A 116 8.71 3.89 19.44
N ARG A 117 7.69 4.37 20.15
CA ARG A 117 7.32 5.80 20.18
C ARG A 117 8.49 6.71 20.56
N ASP A 118 9.26 6.34 21.55
CA ASP A 118 10.35 7.14 22.11
C ASP A 118 11.74 6.76 21.55
N ARG A 119 11.79 5.80 20.63
CA ARG A 119 13.04 5.30 20.03
C ARG A 119 13.54 6.17 18.86
N GLY A 120 12.69 7.08 18.37
CA GLY A 120 13.00 7.87 17.16
C GLY A 120 12.92 7.09 15.85
N THR A 121 12.52 5.82 15.87
CA THR A 121 12.30 4.97 14.70
C THR A 121 11.04 5.42 13.95
N VAL A 122 11.15 5.52 12.63
CA VAL A 122 10.02 5.84 11.75
C VAL A 122 9.44 4.57 11.13
N LEU A 123 8.14 4.40 11.28
CA LEU A 123 7.41 3.23 10.82
C LEU A 123 6.66 3.55 9.51
N PHE A 124 6.67 2.60 8.59
CA PHE A 124 5.95 2.69 7.31
C PHE A 124 4.97 1.52 7.21
N ASP A 125 3.69 1.78 7.44
CA ASP A 125 2.63 0.79 7.30
C ASP A 125 2.34 0.55 5.82
N ALA A 126 2.79 -0.59 5.31
CA ALA A 126 2.60 -1.03 3.94
C ALA A 126 1.50 -2.10 3.81
N GLY A 127 1.07 -2.74 4.90
CA GLY A 127 0.15 -3.87 4.88
C GLY A 127 -1.27 -3.56 5.33
N SER A 128 -1.46 -2.70 6.33
CA SER A 128 -2.78 -2.50 6.92
C SER A 128 -3.63 -1.46 6.19
N ILE A 129 -4.82 -1.86 5.76
CA ILE A 129 -5.84 -1.01 5.13
C ILE A 129 -6.90 -0.51 6.13
N ASP A 130 -6.69 -0.72 7.41
CA ASP A 130 -7.66 -0.38 8.46
C ASP A 130 -7.76 1.13 8.67
N ASP A 131 -8.98 1.67 8.53
CA ASP A 131 -9.25 3.10 8.65
C ASP A 131 -8.92 3.65 10.03
N ARG A 132 -9.09 2.87 11.12
CA ARG A 132 -8.88 3.35 12.49
C ARG A 132 -7.44 3.82 12.75
N LEU A 133 -6.44 3.25 12.05
CA LEU A 133 -5.04 3.67 12.14
C LEU A 133 -4.78 5.08 11.62
N ARG A 134 -5.69 5.63 10.82
CA ARG A 134 -5.66 6.99 10.26
C ARG A 134 -6.68 7.91 10.92
N GLU A 135 -7.45 7.36 11.86
CA GLU A 135 -8.50 8.04 12.59
C GLU A 135 -8.21 8.02 14.11
N GLN A 136 -9.07 7.41 14.92
CA GLN A 136 -8.98 7.46 16.38
C GLN A 136 -7.70 6.84 16.96
N ASP A 137 -7.09 5.89 16.26
CA ASP A 137 -5.90 5.15 16.73
C ASP A 137 -4.61 5.60 16.02
N CYS A 138 -4.61 6.80 15.42
CA CYS A 138 -3.44 7.29 14.69
C CYS A 138 -2.23 7.52 15.60
N ARG A 139 -1.03 7.28 15.05
CA ARG A 139 0.26 7.46 15.74
C ARG A 139 1.18 8.39 14.95
N ALA A 140 1.88 9.28 15.66
CA ALA A 140 2.74 10.29 15.07
C ALA A 140 4.03 9.74 14.44
N ASN A 141 4.41 8.51 14.77
CA ASN A 141 5.59 7.82 14.24
C ASN A 141 5.28 6.82 13.11
N VAL A 142 4.04 6.78 12.60
CA VAL A 142 3.62 5.85 11.54
C VAL A 142 3.22 6.61 10.27
N VAL A 143 3.92 6.34 9.19
CA VAL A 143 3.55 6.77 7.82
C VAL A 143 2.74 5.67 7.17
N HIS A 144 1.57 5.98 6.65
CA HIS A 144 0.68 5.01 6.03
C HIS A 144 0.81 5.03 4.51
N VAL A 145 1.37 3.96 3.95
CA VAL A 145 1.56 3.79 2.50
C VAL A 145 0.41 3.00 1.87
N ALA A 146 -0.09 1.98 2.57
CA ALA A 146 -1.30 1.26 2.16
C ALA A 146 -2.51 2.20 2.13
N PRO A 147 -3.37 2.16 1.09
CA PRO A 147 -4.64 2.89 1.10
C PRO A 147 -5.57 2.32 2.18
N THR A 148 -6.51 3.14 2.66
CA THR A 148 -7.54 2.66 3.57
C THR A 148 -8.70 1.99 2.84
N ARG A 149 -9.53 1.20 3.56
CA ARG A 149 -10.81 0.71 3.04
C ARG A 149 -11.70 1.83 2.54
N SER A 150 -11.74 2.95 3.26
CA SER A 150 -12.48 4.13 2.83
C SER A 150 -11.94 4.73 1.52
N MET A 151 -10.63 4.75 1.30
CA MET A 151 -10.04 5.20 0.02
C MET A 151 -10.43 4.26 -1.13
N LEU A 152 -10.37 2.95 -0.91
CA LEU A 152 -10.75 1.95 -1.90
C LEU A 152 -12.25 2.02 -2.23
N ALA A 153 -13.10 2.13 -1.20
CA ALA A 153 -14.54 2.27 -1.35
C ALA A 153 -14.94 3.56 -2.07
N ASP A 154 -14.30 4.69 -1.73
CA ASP A 154 -14.55 5.96 -2.40
C ASP A 154 -14.14 5.93 -3.87
N ALA A 155 -13.01 5.29 -4.18
CA ALA A 155 -12.52 5.16 -5.55
C ALA A 155 -13.49 4.40 -6.45
N ILE A 156 -14.01 3.27 -5.98
CA ILE A 156 -15.00 2.50 -6.75
C ILE A 156 -16.34 3.21 -6.81
N ALA A 157 -16.78 3.85 -5.72
CA ALA A 157 -18.03 4.58 -5.66
C ALA A 157 -18.08 5.75 -6.65
N GLN A 158 -16.99 6.54 -6.73
CA GLN A 158 -16.88 7.63 -7.73
C GLN A 158 -17.09 7.09 -9.15
N TYR A 159 -16.44 6.00 -9.51
CA TYR A 159 -16.58 5.40 -10.83
C TYR A 159 -18.01 4.91 -11.10
N LEU A 160 -18.60 4.18 -10.15
CA LEU A 160 -19.95 3.65 -10.31
C LEU A 160 -20.98 4.78 -10.49
N VAL A 161 -20.86 5.85 -9.71
CA VAL A 161 -21.74 7.01 -9.81
C VAL A 161 -21.50 7.78 -11.11
N TRP A 162 -20.25 7.95 -11.53
CA TRP A 162 -19.90 8.55 -12.81
C TRP A 162 -20.52 7.78 -13.99
N LYS A 163 -20.54 6.44 -13.92
CA LYS A 163 -21.24 5.57 -14.87
C LYS A 163 -22.76 5.59 -14.75
N GLN A 164 -23.34 6.36 -13.79
CA GLN A 164 -24.76 6.37 -13.45
C GLN A 164 -25.29 5.04 -12.88
N TRP A 165 -24.42 4.16 -12.40
CA TRP A 165 -24.78 2.94 -11.70
C TRP A 165 -24.99 3.24 -10.21
N LYS A 166 -26.12 3.90 -9.92
CA LYS A 166 -26.39 4.48 -8.58
C LYS A 166 -27.19 3.58 -7.67
N ARG A 167 -27.80 2.51 -8.18
CA ARG A 167 -28.57 1.56 -7.36
C ARG A 167 -27.74 0.30 -7.14
N TRP A 168 -27.36 0.06 -5.91
CA TRP A 168 -26.44 -1.03 -5.54
C TRP A 168 -27.17 -2.16 -4.82
N LEU A 169 -26.94 -3.41 -5.23
CA LEU A 169 -27.16 -4.57 -4.40
C LEU A 169 -25.84 -4.83 -3.66
N LEU A 170 -25.81 -4.60 -2.33
CA LEU A 170 -24.64 -4.84 -1.51
C LEU A 170 -24.67 -6.27 -0.97
N VAL A 171 -23.62 -7.05 -1.23
CA VAL A 171 -23.42 -8.39 -0.68
C VAL A 171 -22.21 -8.40 0.24
N VAL A 172 -22.43 -8.80 1.49
CA VAL A 172 -21.43 -8.71 2.56
C VAL A 172 -21.10 -10.10 3.06
N GLY A 173 -19.83 -10.42 3.24
CA GLY A 173 -19.38 -11.63 3.92
C GLY A 173 -19.65 -11.59 5.43
N SER A 174 -19.44 -12.73 6.10
CA SER A 174 -19.77 -12.86 7.53
C SER A 174 -18.61 -12.56 8.47
N HIS A 175 -17.39 -12.42 7.95
CA HIS A 175 -16.20 -12.11 8.74
C HIS A 175 -16.07 -10.61 9.04
N ASP A 176 -15.31 -10.26 10.06
CA ASP A 176 -15.23 -8.86 10.52
C ASP A 176 -14.58 -7.92 9.48
N ASN A 177 -13.56 -8.39 8.76
CA ASN A 177 -12.96 -7.59 7.67
C ASN A 177 -13.96 -7.28 6.55
N ASP A 178 -14.87 -8.23 6.24
CA ASP A 178 -15.92 -8.03 5.25
C ASP A 178 -16.90 -6.93 5.70
N LYS A 179 -17.23 -6.93 7.00
CA LYS A 179 -18.11 -5.91 7.61
C LYS A 179 -17.44 -4.54 7.60
N PHE A 180 -16.15 -4.44 7.92
CA PHE A 180 -15.41 -3.17 7.86
C PHE A 180 -15.37 -2.60 6.44
N TYR A 181 -15.18 -3.44 5.44
CA TYR A 181 -15.25 -3.00 4.05
C TYR A 181 -16.67 -2.61 3.63
N ALA A 182 -17.68 -3.34 4.09
CA ALA A 182 -19.09 -2.97 3.87
C ALA A 182 -19.45 -1.62 4.49
N ASP A 183 -18.92 -1.30 5.69
CA ASP A 183 -19.10 0.01 6.32
C ASP A 183 -18.48 1.12 5.48
N ALA A 184 -17.29 0.91 4.93
CA ALA A 184 -16.65 1.86 4.01
C ALA A 184 -17.48 2.04 2.73
N LEU A 185 -18.03 0.97 2.16
CA LEU A 185 -18.91 1.03 0.98
C LEU A 185 -20.23 1.75 1.26
N ARG A 186 -20.86 1.55 2.43
CA ARG A 186 -22.07 2.29 2.86
C ARG A 186 -21.79 3.78 3.00
N ARG A 187 -20.65 4.12 3.64
CA ARG A 187 -20.19 5.51 3.73
C ARG A 187 -20.00 6.11 2.33
N ALA A 188 -19.29 5.42 1.44
CA ALA A 188 -19.01 5.88 0.08
C ALA A 188 -20.30 6.03 -0.73
N ALA A 189 -21.24 5.09 -0.64
CA ALA A 189 -22.55 5.18 -1.29
C ALA A 189 -23.29 6.47 -0.86
N SER A 190 -23.37 6.74 0.44
CA SER A 190 -23.99 7.95 0.98
C SER A 190 -23.27 9.22 0.52
N ARG A 191 -21.92 9.22 0.57
CA ARG A 191 -21.10 10.38 0.22
C ARG A 191 -21.25 10.80 -1.24
N PHE A 192 -21.30 9.84 -2.15
CA PHE A 192 -21.35 10.10 -3.59
C PHE A 192 -22.74 9.98 -4.21
N GLY A 193 -23.79 9.81 -3.41
CA GLY A 193 -25.18 9.82 -3.86
C GLY A 193 -25.63 8.54 -4.57
N ALA A 194 -25.04 7.39 -4.24
CA ALA A 194 -25.57 6.08 -4.57
C ALA A 194 -26.57 5.59 -3.51
N LYS A 195 -27.43 4.66 -3.91
CA LYS A 195 -28.44 4.05 -3.03
C LYS A 195 -28.24 2.55 -2.97
N ILE A 196 -27.99 2.02 -1.78
CA ILE A 196 -28.05 0.58 -1.52
C ILE A 196 -29.54 0.20 -1.49
N VAL A 197 -30.02 -0.48 -2.53
CA VAL A 197 -31.43 -0.87 -2.67
C VAL A 197 -31.76 -2.10 -1.84
N GLN A 198 -30.78 -2.98 -1.64
CA GLN A 198 -30.85 -4.12 -0.74
C GLN A 198 -29.43 -4.48 -0.28
N GLU A 199 -29.34 -5.01 0.93
CA GLU A 199 -28.15 -5.63 1.47
C GLU A 199 -28.43 -7.08 1.83
N ARG A 200 -27.47 -7.98 1.53
CA ARG A 200 -27.53 -9.42 1.87
C ARG A 200 -26.23 -9.86 2.48
N THR A 201 -26.30 -10.67 3.52
CA THR A 201 -25.12 -11.26 4.14
C THR A 201 -24.97 -12.73 3.69
N PHE A 202 -23.82 -13.05 3.12
CA PHE A 202 -23.45 -14.43 2.80
C PHE A 202 -22.73 -15.04 3.99
N GLN A 203 -23.29 -16.13 4.54
CA GLN A 203 -22.71 -16.81 5.69
C GLN A 203 -21.65 -17.81 5.25
N ASP A 204 -20.44 -17.67 5.75
CA ASP A 204 -19.41 -18.69 5.62
C ASP A 204 -19.72 -19.84 6.58
N THR A 205 -20.12 -20.97 6.04
CA THR A 205 -20.43 -22.17 6.82
C THR A 205 -19.22 -23.10 7.00
N GLY A 206 -18.02 -22.67 6.59
CA GLY A 206 -16.79 -23.46 6.69
C GLY A 206 -16.74 -24.65 5.72
N GLY A 207 -17.62 -24.70 4.72
CA GLY A 207 -17.66 -25.75 3.71
C GLY A 207 -16.42 -25.78 2.80
N ALA A 208 -16.22 -26.90 2.11
CA ALA A 208 -15.12 -27.06 1.17
C ALA A 208 -15.24 -26.03 0.02
N ARG A 209 -14.32 -25.09 -0.04
CA ARG A 209 -14.29 -24.03 -1.07
C ARG A 209 -13.91 -24.59 -2.44
N ARG A 210 -13.17 -25.73 -2.50
CA ARG A 210 -12.53 -26.24 -3.71
C ARG A 210 -12.84 -27.69 -4.06
N THR A 211 -13.41 -28.49 -3.17
CA THR A 211 -13.64 -29.93 -3.39
C THR A 211 -15.13 -30.27 -3.34
N ASP A 212 -15.55 -31.16 -4.22
CA ASP A 212 -16.91 -31.68 -4.28
C ASP A 212 -17.03 -32.84 -3.27
N SER A 213 -17.10 -32.51 -1.99
CA SER A 213 -17.19 -33.47 -0.89
C SER A 213 -18.64 -33.68 -0.40
N GLY A 214 -19.65 -33.49 -1.27
CA GLY A 214 -21.08 -33.64 -0.93
C GLY A 214 -21.68 -32.37 -0.27
N VAL A 215 -20.88 -31.30 -0.04
CA VAL A 215 -21.38 -30.03 0.41
C VAL A 215 -21.78 -29.19 -0.80
N THR A 216 -22.87 -28.44 -0.71
CA THR A 216 -23.28 -27.53 -1.79
C THR A 216 -22.19 -26.51 -2.06
N LEU A 217 -21.59 -26.55 -3.24
CA LEU A 217 -20.53 -25.63 -3.64
C LEU A 217 -21.02 -24.19 -3.59
N ILE A 218 -20.21 -23.28 -3.04
CA ILE A 218 -20.54 -21.85 -2.91
C ILE A 218 -20.96 -21.27 -4.27
N GLN A 219 -20.24 -21.60 -5.33
CA GLN A 219 -20.57 -21.15 -6.69
C GLN A 219 -22.00 -21.55 -7.16
N ARG A 220 -22.56 -22.66 -6.68
CA ARG A 220 -23.93 -23.11 -7.02
C ARG A 220 -24.98 -22.36 -6.21
N GLN A 221 -24.63 -21.77 -5.09
CA GLN A 221 -25.53 -20.99 -4.25
C GLN A 221 -25.78 -19.58 -4.80
N MET A 222 -24.83 -19.00 -5.55
CA MET A 222 -24.87 -17.61 -5.99
C MET A 222 -26.13 -17.22 -6.77
N PRO A 223 -26.63 -17.99 -7.75
CA PRO A 223 -27.86 -17.63 -8.46
C PRO A 223 -29.07 -17.52 -7.53
N VAL A 224 -29.27 -18.51 -6.66
CA VAL A 224 -30.39 -18.53 -5.70
C VAL A 224 -30.23 -17.43 -4.66
N PHE A 225 -29.01 -17.22 -4.19
CA PHE A 225 -28.70 -16.17 -3.20
C PHE A 225 -28.96 -14.75 -3.74
N THR A 226 -28.79 -14.53 -5.04
CA THR A 226 -28.96 -13.21 -5.68
C THR A 226 -30.32 -13.02 -6.37
N GLN A 227 -31.19 -14.05 -6.42
CA GLN A 227 -32.51 -13.96 -7.04
C GLN A 227 -33.45 -13.02 -6.26
N GLU A 228 -34.51 -12.53 -6.92
CA GLU A 228 -35.56 -11.71 -6.32
C GLU A 228 -35.03 -10.41 -5.65
N ALA A 229 -33.88 -9.91 -6.09
CA ALA A 229 -33.41 -8.62 -5.66
C ALA A 229 -34.24 -7.48 -6.31
N PRO A 230 -34.50 -6.38 -5.61
CA PRO A 230 -35.05 -5.18 -6.23
C PRO A 230 -34.15 -4.75 -7.40
N ALA A 231 -34.71 -4.06 -8.40
CA ALA A 231 -33.93 -3.58 -9.54
C ALA A 231 -32.70 -2.78 -9.10
N TYR A 232 -31.51 -3.22 -9.49
CA TYR A 232 -30.23 -2.61 -9.20
C TYR A 232 -29.41 -2.42 -10.48
N ASP A 233 -28.41 -1.54 -10.43
CA ASP A 233 -27.54 -1.25 -11.58
C ASP A 233 -26.23 -2.06 -11.52
N VAL A 234 -25.72 -2.30 -10.31
CA VAL A 234 -24.47 -3.00 -10.04
C VAL A 234 -24.57 -3.78 -8.72
N LEU A 235 -23.97 -4.96 -8.68
CA LEU A 235 -23.74 -5.69 -7.45
C LEU A 235 -22.39 -5.29 -6.87
N VAL A 236 -22.38 -4.84 -5.60
CA VAL A 236 -21.15 -4.47 -4.89
C VAL A 236 -20.89 -5.52 -3.80
N ALA A 237 -19.70 -6.12 -3.83
CA ALA A 237 -19.31 -7.18 -2.91
C ALA A 237 -18.29 -6.68 -1.87
N ALA A 238 -18.54 -7.01 -0.61
CA ALA A 238 -17.59 -6.87 0.50
C ALA A 238 -17.21 -8.27 1.00
N ASP A 239 -16.11 -8.81 0.52
CA ASP A 239 -15.60 -10.16 0.79
C ASP A 239 -14.07 -10.13 0.81
N GLU A 240 -13.48 -9.47 1.82
CA GLU A 240 -12.02 -9.46 2.02
C GLU A 240 -11.49 -10.84 2.45
N SER A 241 -12.38 -11.68 2.99
CA SER A 241 -12.10 -13.06 3.40
C SER A 241 -12.06 -14.06 2.24
N GLU A 242 -12.33 -13.58 1.01
CA GLU A 242 -12.33 -14.39 -0.23
C GLU A 242 -13.18 -15.67 -0.14
N VAL A 243 -14.39 -15.58 0.39
CA VAL A 243 -15.30 -16.73 0.54
C VAL A 243 -16.14 -16.95 -0.72
N PHE A 244 -16.73 -15.87 -1.29
CA PHE A 244 -17.76 -16.00 -2.33
C PHE A 244 -17.66 -15.03 -3.50
N ALA A 245 -17.07 -13.85 -3.33
CA ALA A 245 -17.17 -12.78 -4.32
C ALA A 245 -16.59 -13.15 -5.69
N ALA A 246 -15.54 -13.96 -5.74
CA ALA A 246 -14.93 -14.41 -6.99
C ALA A 246 -15.88 -15.17 -7.92
N TYR A 247 -16.98 -15.72 -7.38
CA TYR A 247 -18.00 -16.41 -8.18
C TYR A 247 -19.10 -15.49 -8.74
N LEU A 248 -19.26 -14.28 -8.20
CA LEU A 248 -20.35 -13.38 -8.54
C LEU A 248 -20.34 -12.88 -10.00
N PRO A 249 -19.21 -12.52 -10.63
CA PRO A 249 -19.22 -11.87 -11.94
C PRO A 249 -20.01 -12.62 -13.04
N TYR A 250 -20.12 -13.97 -12.91
CA TYR A 250 -20.79 -14.82 -13.91
C TYR A 250 -21.87 -15.73 -13.32
N ARG A 251 -22.24 -15.54 -12.05
CA ARG A 251 -23.15 -16.43 -11.33
C ARG A 251 -24.29 -15.72 -10.59
N THR A 252 -24.47 -14.43 -10.84
CA THR A 252 -25.64 -13.71 -10.33
C THR A 252 -26.90 -14.08 -11.09
N TRP A 253 -28.07 -13.95 -10.44
CA TRP A 253 -29.36 -14.15 -11.10
C TRP A 253 -29.58 -13.16 -12.24
N ASP A 254 -29.41 -11.88 -11.96
CA ASP A 254 -29.46 -10.83 -12.97
C ASP A 254 -28.07 -10.55 -13.57
N PRO A 255 -27.95 -10.41 -14.90
CA PRO A 255 -26.69 -10.13 -15.57
C PRO A 255 -26.30 -8.65 -15.39
N ARG A 256 -25.81 -8.30 -14.23
CA ARG A 256 -25.35 -6.95 -13.86
C ARG A 256 -23.84 -6.94 -13.62
N PRO A 257 -23.16 -5.79 -13.81
CA PRO A 257 -21.77 -5.65 -13.40
C PRO A 257 -21.59 -5.97 -11.92
N VAL A 258 -20.39 -6.47 -11.59
CA VAL A 258 -19.96 -6.74 -10.22
C VAL A 258 -18.75 -5.85 -9.92
N ALA A 259 -18.72 -5.28 -8.72
CA ALA A 259 -17.63 -4.42 -8.26
C ALA A 259 -17.33 -4.66 -6.77
N GLY A 260 -16.25 -4.09 -6.26
CA GLY A 260 -15.81 -4.28 -4.87
C GLY A 260 -14.73 -5.34 -4.75
N SER A 261 -14.96 -6.40 -3.98
CA SER A 261 -13.96 -7.48 -3.80
C SER A 261 -13.80 -8.38 -5.03
N ALA A 262 -14.65 -8.24 -6.05
CA ALA A 262 -14.55 -8.98 -7.31
C ALA A 262 -15.14 -8.18 -8.48
N GLY A 263 -14.91 -8.64 -9.70
CA GLY A 263 -15.28 -7.94 -10.92
C GLY A 263 -14.39 -6.71 -11.13
N LEU A 264 -14.91 -5.52 -10.92
CA LEU A 264 -14.10 -4.30 -10.90
C LEU A 264 -13.60 -4.02 -9.49
N VAL A 265 -12.30 -4.20 -9.26
CA VAL A 265 -11.67 -4.17 -7.93
C VAL A 265 -10.81 -2.91 -7.78
N PRO A 266 -11.02 -2.09 -6.72
CA PRO A 266 -10.14 -0.98 -6.39
C PRO A 266 -8.85 -1.49 -5.74
N THR A 267 -7.70 -1.04 -6.23
CA THR A 267 -6.40 -1.48 -5.75
C THR A 267 -5.34 -0.38 -5.85
N SER A 268 -4.32 -0.46 -5.01
CA SER A 268 -3.17 0.46 -5.13
C SER A 268 -2.26 0.12 -6.31
N TRP A 269 -2.25 -1.14 -6.76
CA TRP A 269 -1.46 -1.60 -7.90
C TRP A 269 -2.07 -2.85 -8.52
N ASP A 270 -1.91 -2.99 -9.83
CA ASP A 270 -2.29 -4.17 -10.58
C ASP A 270 -1.24 -4.50 -11.64
N ALA A 271 -1.01 -5.79 -11.86
CA ALA A 271 -0.03 -6.28 -12.82
C ALA A 271 -0.35 -5.88 -14.27
N SER A 272 -1.60 -5.59 -14.57
CA SER A 272 -2.04 -5.11 -15.88
C SER A 272 -1.81 -3.60 -16.11
N HIS A 273 -1.28 -2.88 -15.10
CA HIS A 273 -1.01 -1.45 -15.24
C HIS A 273 0.14 -1.19 -16.22
N ASP A 274 -0.15 -0.47 -17.30
CA ASP A 274 0.74 -0.24 -18.44
C ASP A 274 1.12 1.23 -18.67
N GLN A 275 0.50 2.16 -17.91
CA GLN A 275 0.69 3.60 -18.11
C GLN A 275 1.82 4.14 -17.21
N TRP A 276 2.27 5.37 -17.54
CA TRP A 276 3.22 6.17 -16.76
C TRP A 276 4.53 5.46 -16.37
N GLY A 277 4.99 4.56 -17.25
CA GLY A 277 6.23 3.81 -17.04
C GLY A 277 6.06 2.55 -16.17
N ALA A 278 4.84 2.16 -15.83
CA ALA A 278 4.55 0.97 -15.03
C ALA A 278 5.13 -0.31 -15.64
N ILE A 279 5.11 -0.46 -16.96
CA ILE A 279 5.70 -1.60 -17.67
C ILE A 279 7.19 -1.78 -17.31
N GLN A 280 7.94 -0.68 -17.14
CA GLN A 280 9.37 -0.76 -16.83
C GLN A 280 9.62 -1.37 -15.45
N ILE A 281 8.92 -0.91 -14.42
CA ILE A 281 9.08 -1.46 -13.07
C ILE A 281 8.55 -2.89 -13.00
N GLN A 282 7.45 -3.20 -13.68
CA GLN A 282 6.89 -4.55 -13.74
C GLN A 282 7.84 -5.55 -14.39
N ASN A 283 8.47 -5.18 -15.52
CA ASN A 283 9.45 -6.04 -16.20
C ASN A 283 10.70 -6.27 -15.34
N ARG A 284 11.17 -5.25 -14.62
CA ARG A 284 12.29 -5.39 -13.68
C ARG A 284 11.93 -6.31 -12.53
N PHE A 285 10.75 -6.11 -11.95
CA PHE A 285 10.24 -6.93 -10.85
C PHE A 285 10.06 -8.40 -11.29
N LEU A 286 9.43 -8.63 -12.45
CA LEU A 286 9.24 -9.97 -13.02
C LEU A 286 10.58 -10.68 -13.27
N LYS A 287 11.58 -9.95 -13.78
CA LYS A 287 12.93 -10.50 -14.00
C LYS A 287 13.61 -10.94 -12.70
N LEU A 288 13.42 -10.19 -11.61
CA LEU A 288 14.04 -10.46 -10.30
C LEU A 288 13.32 -11.57 -9.53
N ASN A 289 11.98 -11.63 -9.64
CA ASN A 289 11.16 -12.44 -8.75
C ASN A 289 10.39 -13.56 -9.46
N SER A 290 10.46 -13.66 -10.81
CA SER A 290 9.73 -14.64 -11.62
C SER A 290 8.20 -14.66 -11.38
N ARG A 291 7.65 -13.55 -10.93
CA ARG A 291 6.21 -13.30 -10.70
C ARG A 291 5.86 -11.84 -10.94
N HIS A 292 4.59 -11.57 -11.10
CA HIS A 292 4.09 -10.20 -11.21
C HIS A 292 4.11 -9.48 -9.85
N MET A 293 4.24 -8.16 -9.91
CA MET A 293 4.23 -7.26 -8.77
C MET A 293 2.81 -7.11 -8.23
N THR A 294 2.62 -7.34 -6.94
CA THR A 294 1.33 -7.18 -6.24
C THR A 294 1.14 -5.76 -5.71
N ALA A 295 -0.06 -5.48 -5.18
CA ALA A 295 -0.33 -4.23 -4.47
C ALA A 295 0.59 -4.05 -3.25
N LEU A 296 0.81 -5.13 -2.48
CA LEU A 296 1.69 -5.10 -1.32
C LEU A 296 3.15 -4.86 -1.69
N ASP A 297 3.64 -5.48 -2.78
CA ASP A 297 4.99 -5.21 -3.29
C ASP A 297 5.17 -3.74 -3.66
N MET A 298 4.16 -3.12 -4.32
CA MET A 298 4.23 -1.71 -4.70
C MET A 298 4.16 -0.78 -3.48
N GLN A 299 3.40 -1.13 -2.46
CA GLN A 299 3.32 -0.38 -1.20
C GLN A 299 4.67 -0.43 -0.47
N ALA A 300 5.28 -1.60 -0.35
CA ALA A 300 6.58 -1.79 0.27
C ALA A 300 7.71 -1.11 -0.55
N TRP A 301 7.66 -1.21 -1.88
CA TRP A 301 8.55 -0.46 -2.77
C TRP A 301 8.42 1.04 -2.53
N THR A 302 7.19 1.55 -2.46
CA THR A 302 6.93 2.98 -2.24
C THR A 302 7.46 3.43 -0.89
N ALA A 303 7.26 2.64 0.19
CA ALA A 303 7.79 2.93 1.52
C ALA A 303 9.32 3.09 1.50
N ALA A 304 10.04 2.11 0.95
CA ALA A 304 11.49 2.16 0.88
C ALA A 304 12.00 3.29 -0.05
N ARG A 305 11.26 3.59 -1.14
CA ARG A 305 11.59 4.72 -2.01
C ARG A 305 11.34 6.08 -1.37
N MET A 306 10.33 6.22 -0.50
CA MET A 306 10.12 7.44 0.29
C MET A 306 11.32 7.74 1.18
N ILE A 307 11.88 6.73 1.83
CA ILE A 307 13.10 6.83 2.64
C ILE A 307 14.26 7.26 1.74
N GLY A 308 14.50 6.59 0.60
CA GLY A 308 15.58 6.89 -0.33
C GLY A 308 15.50 8.29 -0.92
N GLU A 309 14.33 8.74 -1.35
CA GLU A 309 14.13 10.10 -1.89
C GLU A 309 14.41 11.15 -0.82
N ALA A 310 13.89 10.95 0.40
CA ALA A 310 14.08 11.90 1.49
C ALA A 310 15.56 11.94 1.96
N THR A 311 16.21 10.79 2.08
CA THR A 311 17.65 10.68 2.38
C THR A 311 18.49 11.44 1.34
N SER A 312 18.19 11.23 0.05
CA SER A 312 18.90 11.90 -1.05
C SER A 312 18.72 13.41 -1.02
N ARG A 313 17.51 13.88 -0.70
CA ARG A 313 17.19 15.32 -0.63
C ARG A 313 17.76 16.03 0.58
N THR A 314 17.83 15.34 1.72
CA THR A 314 18.34 15.89 2.97
C THR A 314 19.83 15.64 3.15
N ASN A 315 20.42 14.77 2.35
CA ASN A 315 21.77 14.23 2.53
C ASN A 315 22.01 13.74 3.96
N SER A 316 21.01 13.08 4.55
CA SER A 316 21.01 12.60 5.94
C SER A 316 20.39 11.22 6.04
N GLY A 317 20.97 10.34 6.86
CA GLY A 317 20.38 9.05 7.28
C GLY A 317 19.66 9.14 8.62
N ASP A 318 19.71 10.31 9.30
CA ASP A 318 19.04 10.50 10.59
C ASP A 318 17.51 10.44 10.45
N PRO A 319 16.83 9.51 11.15
CA PRO A 319 15.38 9.31 11.01
C PRO A 319 14.57 10.58 11.29
N LYS A 320 14.97 11.38 12.25
CA LYS A 320 14.26 12.63 12.60
C LYS A 320 14.31 13.65 11.46
N THR A 321 15.48 13.82 10.86
CA THR A 321 15.70 14.73 9.73
C THR A 321 14.93 14.27 8.50
N VAL A 322 15.06 12.99 8.14
CA VAL A 322 14.38 12.38 6.99
C VAL A 322 12.87 12.42 7.17
N PHE A 323 12.35 12.05 8.34
CA PHE A 323 10.92 12.09 8.63
C PHE A 323 10.38 13.53 8.65
N GLY A 324 11.16 14.49 9.17
CA GLY A 324 10.81 15.91 9.09
C GLY A 324 10.59 16.36 7.65
N PHE A 325 11.47 15.94 6.72
CA PHE A 325 11.34 16.24 5.30
C PHE A 325 10.13 15.53 4.66
N ILE A 326 9.92 14.24 4.96
CA ILE A 326 8.77 13.45 4.44
C ILE A 326 7.44 14.11 4.81
N LYS A 327 7.32 14.68 6.00
CA LYS A 327 6.12 15.42 6.45
C LYS A 327 6.00 16.82 5.85
N GLY A 328 7.06 17.32 5.25
CA GLY A 328 7.12 18.67 4.69
C GLY A 328 6.35 18.80 3.37
N LYS A 329 6.04 20.04 3.01
CA LYS A 329 5.33 20.38 1.77
C LYS A 329 6.15 20.11 0.51
N ASP A 330 7.48 20.10 0.63
CA ASP A 330 8.41 19.90 -0.48
C ASP A 330 8.62 18.41 -0.82
N PHE A 331 8.12 17.52 0.03
CA PHE A 331 8.20 16.09 -0.22
C PHE A 331 7.16 15.65 -1.26
N SER A 332 7.63 14.92 -2.25
CA SER A 332 6.78 14.18 -3.17
C SER A 332 7.55 13.04 -3.80
N ILE A 333 6.88 11.94 -4.10
CA ILE A 333 7.46 10.77 -4.75
C ILE A 333 6.70 10.41 -6.03
N ALA A 334 7.44 10.00 -7.05
CA ALA A 334 6.87 9.37 -8.24
C ALA A 334 6.77 7.85 -8.03
N ALA A 335 5.59 7.27 -8.26
CA ALA A 335 5.33 5.85 -8.07
C ALA A 335 4.52 5.26 -9.25
N PHE A 336 4.83 5.69 -10.48
CA PHE A 336 4.20 5.16 -11.71
C PHE A 336 2.66 5.26 -11.74
N LYS A 337 2.09 6.31 -11.11
CA LYS A 337 0.64 6.51 -10.99
C LYS A 337 0.15 7.81 -11.64
N GLY A 338 0.92 8.36 -12.59
CA GLY A 338 0.54 9.55 -13.37
C GLY A 338 0.70 10.88 -12.66
N GLN A 339 0.89 10.89 -11.36
CA GLN A 339 1.09 12.09 -10.57
C GLN A 339 2.07 11.87 -9.40
N ARG A 340 2.56 12.97 -8.82
CA ARG A 340 3.39 12.90 -7.63
C ARG A 340 2.53 12.61 -6.41
N LEU A 341 3.00 11.69 -5.56
CA LEU A 341 2.37 11.32 -4.31
C LEU A 341 2.93 12.17 -3.18
N THR A 342 2.06 12.62 -2.28
CA THR A 342 2.41 13.45 -1.12
C THR A 342 1.76 12.89 0.14
N LEU A 343 2.18 13.33 1.32
CA LEU A 343 1.54 12.94 2.58
C LEU A 343 0.42 13.91 2.98
N ARG A 344 -0.60 13.38 3.63
CA ARG A 344 -1.56 14.15 4.42
C ARG A 344 -0.90 14.54 5.74
N ASP A 345 -0.94 15.80 6.08
CA ASP A 345 -0.31 16.32 7.30
C ASP A 345 -1.11 16.03 8.59
N TRP A 346 -2.39 15.61 8.46
CA TRP A 346 -3.26 15.35 9.62
C TRP A 346 -3.25 13.89 10.10
N ASN A 347 -2.89 12.94 9.24
CA ASN A 347 -2.90 11.52 9.61
C ASN A 347 -1.78 10.69 8.96
N LEU A 348 -0.81 11.33 8.31
CA LEU A 348 0.35 10.72 7.65
C LEU A 348 0.00 9.64 6.60
N GLN A 349 -1.20 9.72 6.01
CA GLN A 349 -1.61 8.86 4.90
C GLN A 349 -1.02 9.37 3.58
N LEU A 350 -0.43 8.48 2.81
CA LEU A 350 0.03 8.78 1.45
C LEU A 350 -1.17 9.04 0.54
N ARG A 351 -1.22 10.23 -0.08
CA ARG A 351 -2.14 10.55 -1.16
C ARG A 351 -1.72 9.78 -2.40
N GLN A 352 -2.60 8.96 -2.92
CA GLN A 352 -2.31 8.17 -4.11
C GLN A 352 -3.58 7.91 -4.92
N PRO A 353 -3.48 7.85 -6.27
CA PRO A 353 -4.56 7.35 -7.10
C PRO A 353 -4.81 5.87 -6.80
N ILE A 354 -6.08 5.48 -6.95
CA ILE A 354 -6.51 4.09 -6.81
C ILE A 354 -6.88 3.57 -8.19
N LEU A 355 -6.27 2.46 -8.58
CA LEU A 355 -6.56 1.77 -9.82
C LEU A 355 -7.87 0.98 -9.66
N LEU A 356 -8.66 0.93 -10.72
CA LEU A 356 -9.84 0.07 -10.81
C LEU A 356 -9.55 -0.98 -11.88
N ALA A 357 -9.30 -2.21 -11.45
CA ALA A 357 -8.86 -3.30 -12.33
C ALA A 357 -9.86 -4.46 -12.32
N ASP A 358 -9.92 -5.19 -13.45
CA ASP A 358 -10.76 -6.38 -13.60
C ASP A 358 -9.96 -7.70 -13.64
N GLY A 359 -8.67 -7.62 -13.26
CA GLY A 359 -7.74 -8.74 -13.30
C GLY A 359 -7.10 -8.98 -14.68
N ARG A 360 -7.48 -8.20 -15.71
CA ARG A 360 -6.88 -8.24 -17.05
C ARG A 360 -6.35 -6.89 -17.50
N MET A 361 -7.01 -5.83 -17.06
CA MET A 361 -6.64 -4.45 -17.40
C MET A 361 -7.02 -3.50 -16.28
N VAL A 362 -6.35 -2.35 -16.24
CA VAL A 362 -6.79 -1.20 -15.47
C VAL A 362 -7.87 -0.49 -16.30
N VAL A 363 -9.10 -0.56 -15.83
CA VAL A 363 -10.29 0.00 -16.50
C VAL A 363 -10.37 1.51 -16.32
N SER A 364 -9.99 1.98 -15.11
CA SER A 364 -10.01 3.42 -14.78
C SER A 364 -9.08 3.69 -13.59
N VAL A 365 -8.86 4.96 -13.31
CA VAL A 365 -8.07 5.43 -12.16
C VAL A 365 -8.86 6.52 -11.43
N SER A 366 -9.05 6.35 -10.12
CA SER A 366 -9.72 7.35 -9.28
C SER A 366 -8.69 8.22 -8.54
N PRO A 367 -9.00 9.51 -8.31
CA PRO A 367 -10.29 10.18 -8.44
C PRO A 367 -10.78 10.27 -9.88
N GLN A 368 -12.11 10.13 -10.05
CA GLN A 368 -12.73 10.29 -11.36
C GLN A 368 -12.90 11.77 -11.71
N GLU A 369 -12.97 12.06 -13.00
CA GLU A 369 -13.23 13.41 -13.51
C GLU A 369 -14.53 14.00 -12.92
N GLY A 370 -14.48 15.26 -12.48
CA GLY A 370 -15.60 15.94 -11.86
C GLY A 370 -15.67 15.86 -10.34
N PHE A 371 -14.85 15.02 -9.70
CA PHE A 371 -14.74 15.00 -8.23
C PHE A 371 -13.60 15.92 -7.79
N LEU A 372 -13.93 17.19 -7.57
CA LEU A 372 -12.97 18.26 -7.25
C LEU A 372 -12.74 18.39 -5.75
N HIS A 373 -11.54 18.85 -5.38
CA HIS A 373 -11.17 19.21 -4.02
C HIS A 373 -10.27 20.45 -4.00
N GLN A 374 -10.37 21.27 -2.93
CA GLN A 374 -9.66 22.55 -2.84
C GLN A 374 -8.13 22.43 -2.78
N VAL A 375 -7.62 21.35 -2.16
CA VAL A 375 -6.17 21.14 -1.95
C VAL A 375 -5.62 20.12 -2.95
N SER A 376 -6.24 18.94 -3.02
CA SER A 376 -5.83 17.86 -3.89
C SER A 376 -7.01 16.96 -4.19
N GLU A 377 -7.24 16.64 -5.46
CA GLU A 377 -8.30 15.70 -5.85
C GLU A 377 -8.16 14.34 -5.16
N LEU A 378 -6.92 13.94 -4.79
CA LEU A 378 -6.66 12.74 -4.01
C LEU A 378 -7.26 12.77 -2.60
N ASP A 379 -7.61 13.94 -2.07
CA ASP A 379 -8.29 14.08 -0.78
C ASP A 379 -9.81 13.84 -0.88
N THR A 380 -10.34 13.64 -2.10
CA THR A 380 -11.70 13.11 -2.29
C THR A 380 -11.80 11.61 -1.96
N LEU A 381 -10.68 10.91 -1.79
CA LEU A 381 -10.62 9.48 -1.43
C LEU A 381 -10.31 9.31 0.05
N GLY A 382 -11.14 8.58 0.77
CA GLY A 382 -11.00 8.35 2.21
C GLY A 382 -11.51 9.52 3.07
N VAL A 383 -11.08 9.56 4.33
CA VAL A 383 -11.50 10.59 5.28
C VAL A 383 -10.68 11.86 5.06
N ASP A 384 -11.37 12.97 4.82
CA ASP A 384 -10.76 14.28 4.61
C ASP A 384 -10.46 15.00 5.93
N ARG A 385 -9.64 16.06 5.87
CA ARG A 385 -9.21 16.85 7.03
C ARG A 385 -10.37 17.34 7.93
N PRO A 386 -11.49 17.87 7.40
CA PRO A 386 -12.60 18.29 8.25
C PRO A 386 -13.34 17.15 8.96
N GLU A 387 -13.20 15.93 8.46
CA GLU A 387 -13.91 14.74 8.93
C GLU A 387 -13.08 13.89 9.91
N THR A 388 -11.74 14.10 9.92
CA THR A 388 -10.83 13.21 10.63
C THR A 388 -10.95 13.27 12.15
N LYS A 389 -10.82 12.13 12.79
CA LYS A 389 -10.72 11.97 14.24
C LYS A 389 -9.27 11.81 14.73
N CYS A 390 -8.30 11.82 13.82
CA CYS A 390 -6.89 11.68 14.15
C CYS A 390 -6.37 12.91 14.88
N LYS A 391 -5.64 12.68 15.97
CA LYS A 391 -4.98 13.71 16.79
C LYS A 391 -3.50 13.36 16.98
N LEU A 392 -2.84 12.77 16.02
CA LEU A 392 -1.42 12.34 15.98
C LEU A 392 -0.77 12.28 17.39
N GLN A 393 -0.92 11.13 18.04
CA GLN A 393 -0.41 10.89 19.41
C GLN A 393 1.02 10.35 19.39
#